data_d5d80a89bee8fef9847dfdbf0dffba17
#
_entry.id   d5d80a89bee8fef9847dfdbf0dffba17
#
_cell.length_a   1.000
_cell.length_b   1.000
_cell.length_c   1.000
_cell.angle_alpha   90.00
_cell.angle_beta   90.00
_cell.angle_gamma   90.00
#
_symmetry.space_group_name_H-M   'P 1'
#
loop_
_entity.id
_entity.type
_entity.pdbx_description
1 polymer ?
#
loop_
_entity_poly.entity_id
_entity_poly.type
_entity_poly.pdbx_seq_one_letter_code
_entity_poly.pdbx_strand_id
1 'polypeptide(L)'
;MKNTEIARYMRDQYLVSPEKTALAVTIANRERDILKNIDYENGYSLYVGIPFCPSICLYCSFSSYPLERWRKYVEDYLDALIKEIQAVSKMMKNRKLDTVYIGGGTPTTLEPDQLRRLLGAITEYFPCEEL
;
A
#
# COMPACT_ATOMS: atom_id res chain seq x y z
N MET A 1 9.36 22.95 -13.83
CA MET A 1 9.68 24.07 -12.90
C MET A 1 10.93 23.72 -12.10
N LYS A 2 11.81 24.73 -11.85
CA LYS A 2 12.96 24.56 -10.94
C LYS A 2 12.47 24.57 -9.47
N ASN A 3 13.20 23.94 -8.56
CA ASN A 3 12.81 23.89 -7.14
C ASN A 3 12.59 25.30 -6.53
N THR A 4 13.36 26.29 -6.97
CA THR A 4 13.20 27.69 -6.53
C THR A 4 11.90 28.33 -7.02
N GLU A 5 11.41 27.98 -8.19
CA GLU A 5 10.15 28.44 -8.73
C GLU A 5 8.96 27.78 -8.01
N ILE A 6 9.09 26.49 -7.72
CA ILE A 6 8.10 25.72 -6.94
C ILE A 6 7.99 26.33 -5.53
N ALA A 7 9.13 26.60 -4.88
CA ALA A 7 9.16 27.18 -3.55
C ALA A 7 8.51 28.57 -3.51
N ARG A 8 8.77 29.40 -4.52
CA ARG A 8 8.12 30.71 -4.65
C ARG A 8 6.62 30.55 -4.84
N TYR A 9 6.19 29.66 -5.74
CA TYR A 9 4.78 29.40 -6.01
C TYR A 9 4.02 28.90 -4.78
N MET A 10 4.60 27.97 -4.01
CA MET A 10 4.01 27.47 -2.76
C MET A 10 3.84 28.59 -1.72
N ARG A 11 4.83 29.46 -1.59
CA ARG A 11 4.77 30.59 -0.67
C ARG A 11 3.73 31.62 -1.10
N ASP A 12 3.79 32.05 -2.38
CA ASP A 12 3.03 33.21 -2.86
C ASP A 12 1.57 32.86 -3.16
N GLN A 13 1.26 31.62 -3.55
CA GLN A 13 -0.10 31.20 -3.87
C GLN A 13 -0.79 30.44 -2.72
N TYR A 14 -0.03 29.65 -1.95
CA TYR A 14 -0.60 28.80 -0.92
C TYR A 14 -0.19 29.21 0.51
N LEU A 15 0.56 30.27 0.67
CA LEU A 15 1.02 30.81 1.96
C LEU A 15 1.75 29.75 2.82
N VAL A 16 2.43 28.81 2.18
CA VAL A 16 3.17 27.76 2.88
C VAL A 16 4.43 28.33 3.50
N SER A 17 4.72 27.96 4.76
CA SER A 17 5.92 28.42 5.44
C SER A 17 7.20 27.93 4.75
N PRO A 18 8.33 28.67 4.92
CA PRO A 18 9.62 28.26 4.33
C PRO A 18 10.04 26.85 4.73
N GLU A 19 9.83 26.45 5.99
CA GLU A 19 10.20 25.14 6.53
C GLU A 19 9.38 24.02 5.88
N LYS A 20 8.06 24.20 5.79
CA LYS A 20 7.17 23.24 5.12
C LYS A 20 7.44 23.14 3.63
N THR A 21 7.75 24.26 2.99
CA THR A 21 8.14 24.31 1.58
C THR A 21 9.42 23.53 1.33
N ALA A 22 10.48 23.75 2.16
CA ALA A 22 11.72 23.01 2.07
C ALA A 22 11.53 21.50 2.25
N LEU A 23 10.75 21.12 3.27
CA LEU A 23 10.40 19.72 3.52
C LEU A 23 9.67 19.08 2.33
N ALA A 24 8.64 19.73 1.81
CA ALA A 24 7.86 19.22 0.69
C ALA A 24 8.70 19.04 -0.59
N VAL A 25 9.56 20.02 -0.91
CA VAL A 25 10.46 19.93 -2.06
C VAL A 25 11.50 18.82 -1.88
N THR A 26 12.02 18.64 -0.65
CA THR A 26 12.98 17.57 -0.35
C THR A 26 12.34 16.20 -0.50
N ILE A 27 11.13 16.01 0.04
CA ILE A 27 10.38 14.75 -0.08
C ILE A 27 10.07 14.45 -1.54
N ALA A 28 9.52 15.41 -2.29
CA ALA A 28 9.18 15.22 -3.70
C ALA A 28 10.39 14.86 -4.58
N ASN A 29 11.56 15.44 -4.31
CA ASN A 29 12.78 15.05 -5.01
C ASN A 29 13.22 13.62 -4.67
N ARG A 30 13.12 13.22 -3.39
CA ARG A 30 13.45 11.87 -2.95
C ARG A 30 12.51 10.82 -3.53
N GLU A 31 11.20 11.10 -3.52
CA GLU A 31 10.19 10.24 -4.17
C GLU A 31 10.47 10.08 -5.66
N ARG A 32 10.75 11.18 -6.36
CA ARG A 32 11.11 11.13 -7.78
C ARG A 32 12.36 10.29 -8.06
N ASP A 33 13.35 10.33 -7.18
CA ASP A 33 14.57 9.54 -7.36
C ASP A 33 14.31 8.04 -7.10
N ILE A 34 13.43 7.69 -6.18
CA ILE A 34 12.95 6.31 -5.96
C ILE A 34 12.16 5.83 -7.19
N LEU A 35 11.22 6.65 -7.67
CA LEU A 35 10.36 6.30 -8.81
C LEU A 35 11.12 6.07 -10.12
N LYS A 36 12.32 6.64 -10.29
CA LYS A 36 13.17 6.36 -11.46
C LYS A 36 13.60 4.90 -11.58
N ASN A 37 13.62 4.17 -10.48
CA ASN A 37 14.02 2.77 -10.44
C ASN A 37 12.82 1.81 -10.57
N ILE A 38 11.61 2.34 -10.65
CA ILE A 38 10.37 1.57 -10.80
C ILE A 38 9.95 1.57 -12.26
N ASP A 39 9.72 0.40 -12.84
CA ASP A 39 9.19 0.25 -14.19
C ASP A 39 7.67 0.42 -14.21
N TYR A 40 7.21 1.67 -14.08
CA TYR A 40 5.78 2.01 -14.06
C TYR A 40 5.05 1.81 -15.40
N GLU A 41 5.78 1.55 -16.50
CA GLU A 41 5.17 1.28 -17.81
C GLU A 41 4.83 -0.22 -17.96
N ASN A 42 5.74 -1.12 -17.57
CA ASN A 42 5.60 -2.56 -17.73
C ASN A 42 5.38 -3.30 -16.40
N GLY A 43 5.75 -2.68 -15.30
CA GLY A 43 5.59 -3.20 -13.95
C GLY A 43 4.17 -3.01 -13.39
N TYR A 44 3.97 -3.49 -12.16
CA TYR A 44 2.74 -3.29 -11.39
C TYR A 44 3.02 -3.31 -9.89
N SER A 45 2.10 -2.70 -9.16
CA SER A 45 2.07 -2.75 -7.69
C SER A 45 0.94 -3.67 -7.23
N LEU A 46 1.22 -4.55 -6.28
CA LEU A 46 0.22 -5.42 -5.67
C LEU A 46 -0.30 -4.75 -4.39
N TYR A 47 -1.60 -4.48 -4.36
CA TYR A 47 -2.29 -4.06 -3.15
C TYR A 47 -3.08 -5.21 -2.57
N VAL A 48 -2.81 -5.55 -1.31
CA VAL A 48 -3.52 -6.60 -0.56
C VAL A 48 -4.33 -5.94 0.55
N GLY A 49 -5.65 -5.98 0.43
CA GLY A 49 -6.55 -5.33 1.37
C GLY A 49 -6.91 -6.23 2.55
N ILE A 50 -6.82 -5.72 3.78
CA ILE A 50 -7.33 -6.38 4.99
C ILE A 50 -8.42 -5.48 5.57
N PRO A 51 -9.71 -5.82 5.42
CA PRO A 51 -10.80 -4.92 5.77
C PRO A 51 -11.15 -4.89 7.26
N PHE A 52 -10.46 -5.66 8.07
CA PHE A 52 -10.74 -5.78 9.50
C PHE A 52 -10.06 -4.69 10.31
N CYS A 53 -10.76 -4.18 11.34
CA CYS A 53 -10.24 -3.21 12.30
C CYS A 53 -10.58 -3.65 13.73
N PRO A 54 -9.74 -3.31 14.74
CA PRO A 54 -10.11 -3.54 16.14
C PRO A 54 -11.39 -2.80 16.53
N SER A 55 -11.54 -1.57 16.02
CA SER A 55 -12.71 -0.70 16.23
C SER A 55 -12.91 0.21 15.01
N ILE A 56 -14.08 0.83 14.90
CA ILE A 56 -14.35 1.84 13.87
C ILE A 56 -13.93 3.21 14.42
N CYS A 57 -12.99 3.86 13.76
CA CYS A 57 -12.59 5.23 14.06
C CYS A 57 -13.70 6.21 13.67
N LEU A 58 -13.98 7.19 14.51
CA LEU A 58 -15.05 8.17 14.30
C LEU A 58 -14.94 8.92 12.96
N TYR A 59 -13.73 9.12 12.48
CA TYR A 59 -13.41 9.87 11.25
C TYR A 59 -13.12 8.96 10.04
N CYS A 60 -13.28 7.64 10.17
CA CYS A 60 -12.92 6.70 9.11
C CYS A 60 -13.98 6.68 8.01
N SER A 61 -13.55 6.93 6.77
CA SER A 61 -14.38 6.83 5.57
C SER A 61 -14.20 5.51 4.81
N PHE A 62 -13.30 4.64 5.26
CA PHE A 62 -13.07 3.35 4.61
C PHE A 62 -14.10 2.31 5.03
N SER A 63 -14.37 1.35 4.14
CA SER A 63 -15.12 0.15 4.49
C SER A 63 -14.31 -0.66 5.50
N SER A 64 -14.74 -0.66 6.75
CA SER A 64 -14.08 -1.40 7.82
C SER A 64 -15.06 -2.33 8.53
N TYR A 65 -14.56 -3.52 8.86
CA TYR A 65 -15.32 -4.56 9.53
C TYR A 65 -14.76 -4.76 10.94
N PRO A 66 -15.48 -4.33 12.01
CA PRO A 66 -15.00 -4.48 13.38
C PRO A 66 -14.81 -5.95 13.74
N LEU A 67 -13.64 -6.30 14.26
CA LEU A 67 -13.30 -7.68 14.63
C LEU A 67 -14.29 -8.29 15.64
N GLU A 68 -14.85 -7.50 16.54
CA GLU A 68 -15.85 -7.96 17.51
C GLU A 68 -17.00 -8.74 16.84
N ARG A 69 -17.45 -8.25 15.68
CA ARG A 69 -18.58 -8.88 14.94
C ARG A 69 -18.12 -9.84 13.85
N TRP A 70 -16.92 -9.63 13.28
CA TRP A 70 -16.47 -10.26 12.04
C TRP A 70 -15.38 -11.28 12.23
N ARG A 71 -14.84 -11.47 13.45
CA ARG A 71 -13.75 -12.41 13.74
C ARG A 71 -13.96 -13.82 13.17
N LYS A 72 -15.18 -14.32 13.22
CA LYS A 72 -15.52 -15.66 12.71
C LYS A 72 -15.37 -15.81 11.18
N TYR A 73 -15.31 -14.72 10.45
CA TYR A 73 -15.17 -14.73 8.98
C TYR A 73 -13.75 -14.44 8.51
N VAL A 74 -12.81 -14.21 9.41
CA VAL A 74 -11.42 -13.87 9.04
C VAL A 74 -10.75 -15.02 8.28
N GLU A 75 -10.97 -16.26 8.71
CA GLU A 75 -10.41 -17.43 8.01
C GLU A 75 -11.02 -17.62 6.62
N ASP A 76 -12.34 -17.52 6.50
CA ASP A 76 -13.03 -17.60 5.20
C ASP A 76 -12.54 -16.51 4.25
N TYR A 77 -12.33 -15.30 4.79
CA TYR A 77 -11.78 -14.18 4.03
C TYR A 77 -10.37 -14.47 3.54
N LEU A 78 -9.50 -14.97 4.41
CA LEU A 78 -8.11 -15.32 4.03
C LEU A 78 -8.07 -16.44 3.00
N ASP A 79 -8.95 -17.44 3.10
CA ASP A 79 -9.08 -18.50 2.10
C ASP A 79 -9.47 -17.95 0.73
N ALA A 80 -10.41 -17.01 0.70
CA ALA A 80 -10.82 -16.35 -0.53
C ALA A 80 -9.70 -15.46 -1.09
N LEU A 81 -9.05 -14.67 -0.23
CA LEU A 81 -7.96 -13.78 -0.61
C LEU A 81 -6.76 -14.56 -1.20
N ILE A 82 -6.39 -15.70 -0.60
CA ILE A 82 -5.29 -16.54 -1.11
C ILE A 82 -5.64 -17.11 -2.49
N LYS A 83 -6.89 -17.51 -2.73
CA LYS A 83 -7.34 -17.93 -4.07
C LYS A 83 -7.25 -16.79 -5.09
N GLU A 84 -7.61 -15.58 -4.67
CA GLU A 84 -7.49 -14.38 -5.51
C GLU A 84 -6.02 -14.05 -5.81
N ILE A 85 -5.13 -14.10 -4.81
CA ILE A 85 -3.66 -13.95 -4.95
C ILE A 85 -3.15 -14.93 -6.02
N GLN A 86 -3.52 -16.20 -5.93
CA GLN A 86 -3.14 -17.21 -6.92
C GLN A 86 -3.69 -16.91 -8.33
N ALA A 87 -4.91 -16.43 -8.44
CA ALA A 87 -5.50 -16.08 -9.73
C ALA A 87 -4.80 -14.87 -10.36
N VAL A 88 -4.56 -13.82 -9.55
CA VAL A 88 -3.87 -12.59 -9.99
C VAL A 88 -2.44 -12.89 -10.42
N SER A 89 -1.71 -13.74 -9.70
CA SER A 89 -0.33 -14.11 -10.07
C SER A 89 -0.25 -14.73 -11.47
N LYS A 90 -1.24 -15.58 -11.85
CA LYS A 90 -1.31 -16.14 -13.20
C LYS A 90 -1.61 -15.09 -14.26
N MET A 91 -2.47 -14.12 -13.96
CA MET A 91 -2.81 -13.03 -14.88
C MET A 91 -1.61 -12.09 -15.11
N MET A 92 -0.78 -11.88 -14.08
CA MET A 92 0.34 -10.94 -14.09
C MET A 92 1.69 -11.58 -14.41
N LYS A 93 1.72 -12.87 -14.77
CA LYS A 93 2.94 -13.68 -14.97
C LYS A 93 4.01 -13.05 -15.87
N ASN A 94 3.61 -12.25 -16.85
CA ASN A 94 4.52 -11.64 -17.82
C ASN A 94 4.88 -10.19 -17.50
N ARG A 95 4.55 -9.71 -16.29
CA ARG A 95 4.82 -8.35 -15.85
C ARG A 95 5.70 -8.37 -14.60
N LYS A 96 6.50 -7.32 -14.42
CA LYS A 96 7.36 -7.16 -13.25
C LYS A 96 6.55 -6.69 -12.05
N LEU A 97 6.71 -7.36 -10.91
CA LEU A 97 6.21 -6.85 -9.63
C LEU A 97 7.21 -5.82 -9.09
N ASP A 98 6.78 -4.58 -8.90
CA ASP A 98 7.61 -3.50 -8.39
C ASP A 98 7.42 -3.26 -6.90
N THR A 99 6.20 -3.41 -6.39
CA THR A 99 5.91 -3.19 -4.96
C THR A 99 4.76 -4.07 -4.47
N VAL A 100 4.80 -4.40 -3.17
CA VAL A 100 3.68 -5.02 -2.45
C VAL A 100 3.28 -4.11 -1.31
N TYR A 101 2.00 -3.77 -1.24
CA TYR A 101 1.44 -2.99 -0.14
C TYR A 101 0.27 -3.73 0.50
N ILE A 102 0.37 -3.98 1.80
CA ILE A 102 -0.71 -4.58 2.60
C ILE A 102 -1.38 -3.48 3.40
N GLY A 103 -2.65 -3.22 3.11
CA GLY A 103 -3.37 -2.09 3.67
C GLY A 103 -4.85 -2.39 3.94
N GLY A 104 -5.69 -1.37 3.91
CA GLY A 104 -7.13 -1.47 4.15
C GLY A 104 -7.53 -0.94 5.51
N GLY A 105 -8.17 -1.77 6.34
CA GLY A 105 -8.50 -1.44 7.73
C GLY A 105 -7.24 -1.39 8.61
N THR A 106 -6.93 -2.50 9.24
CA THR A 106 -5.71 -2.62 10.06
C THR A 106 -5.12 -4.02 9.85
N PRO A 107 -4.15 -4.20 8.95
CA PRO A 107 -3.57 -5.51 8.64
C PRO A 107 -3.04 -6.28 9.85
N THR A 108 -2.53 -5.56 10.84
CA THR A 108 -2.02 -6.13 12.10
C THR A 108 -3.12 -6.61 13.07
N THR A 109 -4.39 -6.58 12.66
CA THR A 109 -5.48 -7.27 13.37
C THR A 109 -5.50 -8.77 13.13
N LEU A 110 -4.81 -9.23 12.09
CA LEU A 110 -4.61 -10.65 11.86
C LEU A 110 -3.72 -11.25 12.94
N GLU A 111 -4.08 -12.44 13.39
CA GLU A 111 -3.25 -13.22 14.32
C GLU A 111 -1.91 -13.60 13.64
N PRO A 112 -0.82 -13.85 14.39
CA PRO A 112 0.49 -14.12 13.80
C PRO A 112 0.50 -15.25 12.78
N ASP A 113 -0.27 -16.33 13.00
CA ASP A 113 -0.35 -17.45 12.07
C ASP A 113 -1.14 -17.10 10.79
N GLN A 114 -2.18 -16.28 10.92
CA GLN A 114 -2.94 -15.74 9.80
C GLN A 114 -2.06 -14.83 8.92
N LEU A 115 -1.31 -13.94 9.56
CA LEU A 115 -0.38 -13.06 8.85
C LEU A 115 0.74 -13.87 8.18
N ARG A 116 1.32 -14.87 8.86
CA ARG A 116 2.34 -15.76 8.28
C ARG A 116 1.80 -16.51 7.07
N ARG A 117 0.56 -16.99 7.14
CA ARG A 117 -0.12 -17.68 6.05
C ARG A 117 -0.30 -16.76 4.84
N LEU A 118 -0.75 -15.51 5.06
CA LEU A 118 -0.90 -14.51 4.00
C LEU A 118 0.44 -14.15 3.34
N LEU A 119 1.45 -13.85 4.15
CA LEU A 119 2.79 -13.53 3.64
C LEU A 119 3.41 -14.71 2.87
N GLY A 120 3.23 -15.93 3.38
CA GLY A 120 3.66 -17.15 2.70
C GLY A 120 3.01 -17.30 1.33
N ALA A 121 1.71 -17.06 1.22
CA ALA A 121 1.02 -17.10 -0.07
C ALA A 121 1.53 -16.00 -1.04
N ILE A 122 1.78 -14.79 -0.55
CA ILE A 122 2.34 -13.72 -1.39
C ILE A 122 3.72 -14.14 -1.93
N THR A 123 4.62 -14.61 -1.08
CA THR A 123 5.97 -15.02 -1.49
C THR A 123 5.99 -16.28 -2.35
N GLU A 124 5.01 -17.18 -2.21
CA GLU A 124 4.87 -18.38 -3.05
C GLU A 124 4.46 -18.03 -4.49
N TYR A 125 3.52 -17.09 -4.62
CA TYR A 125 2.91 -16.81 -5.93
C TYR A 125 3.52 -15.61 -6.67
N PHE A 126 4.29 -14.76 -5.99
CA PHE A 126 4.93 -13.59 -6.58
C PHE A 126 6.45 -13.59 -6.36
N PRO A 127 7.26 -13.15 -7.35
CA PRO A 127 8.72 -13.07 -7.23
C PRO A 127 9.11 -11.87 -6.33
N CYS A 128 9.08 -12.06 -5.01
CA CYS A 128 9.40 -11.01 -4.04
C CYS A 128 10.92 -10.88 -3.76
N GLU A 129 11.76 -11.70 -4.37
CA GLU A 129 13.22 -11.70 -4.16
C GLU A 129 13.93 -10.45 -4.73
N GLU A 130 13.26 -9.74 -5.64
CA GLU A 130 13.78 -8.54 -6.30
C GLU A 130 13.17 -7.22 -5.77
N LEU A 131 12.39 -7.29 -4.67
CA LEU A 131 11.71 -6.12 -4.09
C LEU A 131 12.57 -5.36 -3.08
#